data_e372727a56859bde11d1174de651171c
#
_entry.id   e372727a56859bde11d1174de651171c
#
_cell.length_a   1.000
_cell.length_b   1.000
_cell.length_c   1.000
_cell.angle_alpha   90.00
_cell.angle_beta   90.00
_cell.angle_gamma   90.00
#
_symmetry.space_group_name_H-M   'P 1'
#
loop_
_entity.id
_entity.type
_entity.pdbx_description
1 polymer ?
#
loop_
_entity_poly.entity_id
_entity_poly.type
_entity_poly.pdbx_seq_one_letter_code
_entity_poly.pdbx_strand_id
1 'polypeptide(L)'
;MQSIFKIALPVLLAGTIATACQTVQTTHGGAVGVQRSQLMMVSAQEVEQASNQQYQQMVAEARSKNALDRDPATVQRVRRIVSRLAAQTGAFRTDAPSWSWEVHVFSSSELNAWCMAGGKMAIYTGLIERLALTDDEIAAVMGHEIAHALREHARERVSKSMATGLGISVA
;
A
#
# COMPACT_ATOMS: atom_id res chain seq x y z
N MET A 1 -36.73 -64.67 7.82
CA MET A 1 -36.68 -63.38 7.11
C MET A 1 -35.88 -62.43 7.95
N GLN A 2 -34.59 -62.28 7.62
CA GLN A 2 -33.69 -61.39 8.34
C GLN A 2 -33.45 -60.13 7.52
N SER A 3 -33.86 -58.99 8.04
CA SER A 3 -33.71 -57.69 7.41
C SER A 3 -32.33 -57.09 7.79
N ILE A 4 -31.47 -56.94 6.79
CA ILE A 4 -30.12 -56.35 6.96
C ILE A 4 -30.27 -54.83 6.83
N PHE A 5 -30.13 -54.13 7.94
CA PHE A 5 -30.05 -52.66 7.98
C PHE A 5 -28.64 -52.21 7.56
N LYS A 6 -28.54 -51.64 6.35
CA LYS A 6 -27.29 -51.00 5.88
C LYS A 6 -27.22 -49.60 6.46
N ILE A 7 -26.33 -49.37 7.44
CA ILE A 7 -25.97 -48.05 7.97
C ILE A 7 -25.01 -47.43 6.98
N ALA A 8 -25.48 -46.41 6.26
CA ALA A 8 -24.62 -45.57 5.45
C ALA A 8 -23.93 -44.54 6.35
N LEU A 9 -22.62 -44.65 6.45
CA LEU A 9 -21.75 -43.70 7.16
C LEU A 9 -21.54 -42.46 6.29
N PRO A 10 -21.91 -41.25 6.73
CA PRO A 10 -21.60 -40.04 5.97
C PRO A 10 -20.10 -39.74 6.07
N VAL A 11 -19.41 -39.78 4.94
CA VAL A 11 -18.03 -39.27 4.82
C VAL A 11 -18.06 -37.75 4.95
N LEU A 12 -17.65 -37.25 6.11
CA LEU A 12 -17.43 -35.85 6.35
C LEU A 12 -16.20 -35.42 5.52
N LEU A 13 -16.42 -34.79 4.39
CA LEU A 13 -15.37 -34.16 3.60
C LEU A 13 -14.89 -32.91 4.36
N ALA A 14 -13.89 -33.06 5.22
CA ALA A 14 -13.19 -31.96 5.87
C ALA A 14 -12.41 -31.20 4.78
N GLY A 15 -13.03 -30.17 4.20
CA GLY A 15 -12.35 -29.22 3.33
C GLY A 15 -11.28 -28.48 4.13
N THR A 16 -10.03 -28.89 3.99
CA THR A 16 -8.88 -28.13 4.48
C THR A 16 -8.81 -26.82 3.71
N ILE A 17 -9.22 -25.72 4.35
CA ILE A 17 -8.91 -24.37 3.88
C ILE A 17 -7.40 -24.21 4.09
N ALA A 18 -6.62 -24.60 3.10
CA ALA A 18 -5.22 -24.25 3.02
C ALA A 18 -5.17 -22.74 2.71
N THR A 19 -5.13 -21.89 3.75
CA THR A 19 -4.66 -20.53 3.63
C THR A 19 -3.19 -20.60 3.24
N ALA A 20 -2.95 -20.71 1.94
CA ALA A 20 -1.62 -20.82 1.40
C ALA A 20 -0.90 -19.48 1.62
N CYS A 21 0.17 -19.48 2.41
CA CYS A 21 1.17 -18.45 2.37
C CYS A 21 1.64 -18.33 0.91
N GLN A 22 1.23 -17.27 0.22
CA GLN A 22 1.62 -17.06 -1.17
C GLN A 22 2.88 -16.22 -1.21
N THR A 23 3.88 -16.73 -1.90
CA THR A 23 5.06 -15.95 -2.27
C THR A 23 4.76 -15.25 -3.60
N VAL A 24 4.72 -13.93 -3.59
CA VAL A 24 4.28 -13.12 -4.72
C VAL A 24 5.39 -12.15 -5.16
N GLN A 25 5.51 -11.93 -6.46
CA GLN A 25 6.23 -10.79 -7.03
C GLN A 25 5.23 -9.69 -7.36
N THR A 26 5.32 -8.56 -6.68
CA THR A 26 4.35 -7.46 -6.79
C THR A 26 4.66 -6.48 -7.92
N THR A 27 5.91 -6.47 -8.41
CA THR A 27 6.36 -5.59 -9.48
C THR A 27 7.23 -6.33 -10.50
N HIS A 28 7.24 -5.85 -11.74
CA HIS A 28 8.25 -6.23 -12.72
C HIS A 28 9.62 -5.70 -12.29
N GLY A 29 10.71 -6.39 -12.70
CA GLY A 29 12.07 -6.04 -12.29
C GLY A 29 12.56 -4.65 -12.70
N GLY A 30 11.82 -3.95 -13.56
CA GLY A 30 12.17 -2.62 -14.06
C GLY A 30 13.56 -2.56 -14.71
N ALA A 31 14.08 -1.35 -14.87
CA ALA A 31 15.40 -1.10 -15.48
C ALA A 31 16.58 -1.69 -14.67
N VAL A 32 16.40 -1.88 -13.36
CA VAL A 32 17.44 -2.40 -12.44
C VAL A 32 17.35 -3.91 -12.20
N GLY A 33 16.37 -4.60 -12.79
CA GLY A 33 16.24 -6.06 -12.75
C GLY A 33 15.99 -6.67 -11.36
N VAL A 34 15.65 -5.86 -10.34
CA VAL A 34 15.43 -6.36 -8.99
C VAL A 34 14.13 -7.16 -8.92
N GLN A 35 14.26 -8.45 -8.72
CA GLN A 35 13.14 -9.37 -8.46
C GLN A 35 13.24 -9.86 -7.02
N ARG A 36 12.17 -9.71 -6.29
CA ARG A 36 12.08 -10.15 -4.89
C ARG A 36 10.71 -10.76 -4.64
N SER A 37 10.73 -11.98 -4.15
CA SER A 37 9.53 -12.66 -3.67
C SER A 37 9.18 -12.19 -2.25
N GLN A 38 7.90 -11.99 -1.98
CA GLN A 38 7.39 -11.47 -0.71
C GLN A 38 6.35 -12.42 -0.14
N LEU A 39 6.40 -12.66 1.17
CA LEU A 39 5.38 -13.43 1.87
C LEU A 39 4.12 -12.57 2.05
N MET A 40 3.01 -13.04 1.51
CA MET A 40 1.70 -12.35 1.59
C MET A 40 0.67 -13.28 2.25
N MET A 41 0.21 -12.91 3.45
CA MET A 41 -0.81 -13.63 4.22
C MET A 41 -2.17 -12.91 4.22
N VAL A 42 -2.19 -11.60 3.93
CA VAL A 42 -3.40 -10.79 3.78
C VAL A 42 -3.62 -10.47 2.31
N SER A 43 -4.86 -10.22 1.90
CA SER A 43 -5.15 -9.83 0.52
C SER A 43 -4.75 -8.37 0.24
N ALA A 44 -4.45 -8.05 -1.03
CA ALA A 44 -4.18 -6.67 -1.45
C ALA A 44 -5.40 -5.77 -1.22
N GLN A 45 -6.59 -6.30 -1.46
CA GLN A 45 -7.87 -5.59 -1.29
C GLN A 45 -8.13 -5.20 0.17
N GLU A 46 -7.88 -6.10 1.13
CA GLU A 46 -8.03 -5.78 2.57
C GLU A 46 -7.08 -4.66 3.00
N VAL A 47 -5.81 -4.72 2.54
CA VAL A 47 -4.82 -3.68 2.85
C VAL A 47 -5.21 -2.35 2.19
N GLU A 48 -5.70 -2.34 0.96
CA GLU A 48 -6.15 -1.14 0.26
C GLU A 48 -7.37 -0.51 0.96
N GLN A 49 -8.36 -1.31 1.36
CA GLN A 49 -9.53 -0.84 2.10
C GLN A 49 -9.12 -0.21 3.45
N ALA A 50 -8.28 -0.88 4.23
CA ALA A 50 -7.77 -0.37 5.49
C ALA A 50 -6.96 0.93 5.29
N SER A 51 -6.11 0.96 4.28
CA SER A 51 -5.33 2.16 3.90
C SER A 51 -6.24 3.33 3.54
N ASN A 52 -7.27 3.09 2.74
CA ASN A 52 -8.22 4.13 2.35
C ASN A 52 -9.00 4.67 3.57
N GLN A 53 -9.46 3.80 4.46
CA GLN A 53 -10.13 4.23 5.70
C GLN A 53 -9.22 5.09 6.57
N GLN A 54 -7.98 4.66 6.79
CA GLN A 54 -6.99 5.41 7.56
C GLN A 54 -6.69 6.77 6.89
N TYR A 55 -6.52 6.78 5.57
CA TYR A 55 -6.28 8.01 4.81
C TYR A 55 -7.41 9.01 4.99
N GLN A 56 -8.67 8.58 4.84
CA GLN A 56 -9.82 9.45 5.03
C GLN A 56 -9.89 10.04 6.43
N GLN A 57 -9.54 9.26 7.47
CA GLN A 57 -9.46 9.76 8.85
C GLN A 57 -8.38 10.83 8.99
N MET A 58 -7.17 10.59 8.45
CA MET A 58 -6.07 11.56 8.49
C MET A 58 -6.41 12.85 7.75
N VAL A 59 -7.05 12.76 6.59
CA VAL A 59 -7.50 13.92 5.81
C VAL A 59 -8.56 14.71 6.57
N ALA A 60 -9.54 14.03 7.18
CA ALA A 60 -10.58 14.67 7.99
C ALA A 60 -9.99 15.37 9.22
N GLU A 61 -9.04 14.74 9.91
CA GLU A 61 -8.33 15.32 11.04
C GLU A 61 -7.53 16.55 10.63
N ALA A 62 -6.74 16.46 9.56
CA ALA A 62 -5.96 17.60 9.05
C ALA A 62 -6.86 18.77 8.64
N ARG A 63 -8.03 18.48 8.04
CA ARG A 63 -9.04 19.48 7.67
C ARG A 63 -9.62 20.15 8.90
N SER A 64 -9.99 19.39 9.94
CA SER A 64 -10.56 19.96 11.19
C SER A 64 -9.57 20.86 11.92
N LYS A 65 -8.27 20.58 11.79
CA LYS A 65 -7.18 21.39 12.35
C LYS A 65 -6.75 22.55 11.43
N ASN A 66 -7.44 22.76 10.31
CA ASN A 66 -7.04 23.72 9.28
C ASN A 66 -5.57 23.53 8.83
N ALA A 67 -5.16 22.26 8.69
CA ALA A 67 -3.80 21.85 8.32
C ALA A 67 -3.73 21.12 6.97
N LEU A 68 -4.82 21.08 6.20
CA LEU A 68 -4.89 20.43 4.91
C LEU A 68 -4.84 21.44 3.77
N ASP A 69 -3.92 21.24 2.79
CA ASP A 69 -3.86 21.94 1.51
C ASP A 69 -3.93 23.50 1.63
N ARG A 70 -3.25 24.07 2.61
CA ARG A 70 -3.37 25.51 2.95
C ARG A 70 -2.79 26.45 1.92
N ASP A 71 -1.69 26.09 1.27
CA ASP A 71 -1.07 26.88 0.21
C ASP A 71 -1.38 26.31 -1.17
N PRO A 72 -2.27 26.94 -1.95
CA PRO A 72 -2.65 26.44 -3.27
C PRO A 72 -1.46 26.30 -4.24
N ALA A 73 -0.44 27.15 -4.13
CA ALA A 73 0.73 27.09 -4.99
C ALA A 73 1.55 25.83 -4.74
N THR A 74 1.84 25.53 -3.47
CA THR A 74 2.53 24.29 -3.06
C THR A 74 1.71 23.06 -3.41
N VAL A 75 0.40 23.08 -3.18
CA VAL A 75 -0.50 21.97 -3.55
C VAL A 75 -0.46 21.69 -5.04
N GLN A 76 -0.59 22.70 -5.89
CA GLN A 76 -0.51 22.53 -7.34
C GLN A 76 0.86 22.04 -7.77
N ARG A 77 1.94 22.56 -7.16
CA ARG A 77 3.32 22.11 -7.40
C ARG A 77 3.45 20.61 -7.16
N VAL A 78 3.05 20.14 -5.98
CA VAL A 78 3.13 18.73 -5.59
C VAL A 78 2.24 17.86 -6.49
N ARG A 79 1.02 18.27 -6.77
CA ARG A 79 0.09 17.53 -7.65
C ARG A 79 0.65 17.35 -9.06
N ARG A 80 1.28 18.37 -9.64
CA ARG A 80 1.92 18.25 -10.97
C ARG A 80 3.06 17.22 -10.96
N ILE A 81 3.90 17.23 -9.92
CA ILE A 81 5.01 16.28 -9.76
C ILE A 81 4.46 14.87 -9.67
N VAL A 82 3.54 14.63 -8.73
CA VAL A 82 2.95 13.30 -8.48
C VAL A 82 2.20 12.77 -9.69
N SER A 83 1.45 13.61 -10.41
CA SER A 83 0.76 13.20 -11.65
C SER A 83 1.72 12.66 -12.71
N ARG A 84 2.89 13.29 -12.86
CA ARG A 84 3.93 12.83 -13.79
C ARG A 84 4.55 11.49 -13.35
N LEU A 85 4.76 11.29 -12.06
CA LEU A 85 5.25 10.02 -11.50
C LEU A 85 4.22 8.91 -11.66
N ALA A 86 2.97 9.16 -11.30
CA ALA A 86 1.87 8.19 -11.40
C ALA A 86 1.68 7.67 -12.83
N ALA A 87 1.84 8.53 -13.83
CA ALA A 87 1.78 8.15 -15.24
C ALA A 87 2.85 7.13 -15.67
N GLN A 88 3.96 7.01 -14.93
CA GLN A 88 5.06 6.06 -15.23
C GLN A 88 4.93 4.74 -14.48
N THR A 89 3.99 4.60 -13.56
CA THR A 89 3.86 3.42 -12.70
C THR A 89 3.56 2.13 -13.46
N GLY A 90 2.94 2.23 -14.64
CA GLY A 90 2.65 1.12 -15.53
C GLY A 90 3.88 0.33 -15.98
N ALA A 91 5.07 0.95 -16.00
CA ALA A 91 6.33 0.26 -16.30
C ALA A 91 6.72 -0.77 -15.23
N PHE A 92 6.21 -0.63 -14.00
CA PHE A 92 6.53 -1.49 -12.87
C PHE A 92 5.37 -2.42 -12.50
N ARG A 93 4.13 -1.96 -12.70
CA ARG A 93 2.93 -2.68 -12.33
C ARG A 93 1.76 -2.28 -13.22
N THR A 94 1.19 -3.24 -13.95
CA THR A 94 0.19 -2.98 -15.01
C THR A 94 -1.14 -2.40 -14.51
N ASP A 95 -1.56 -2.70 -13.29
CA ASP A 95 -2.77 -2.17 -12.66
C ASP A 95 -2.60 -0.79 -12.02
N ALA A 96 -1.36 -0.39 -11.70
CA ALA A 96 -1.09 0.85 -10.99
C ALA A 96 -1.57 2.15 -11.68
N PRO A 97 -1.55 2.29 -13.02
CA PRO A 97 -2.12 3.47 -13.67
C PRO A 97 -3.61 3.69 -13.39
N SER A 98 -4.35 2.63 -13.07
CA SER A 98 -5.78 2.69 -12.74
C SER A 98 -6.08 3.00 -11.27
N TRP A 99 -5.06 3.10 -10.42
CA TRP A 99 -5.26 3.44 -9.01
C TRP A 99 -5.81 4.86 -8.86
N SER A 100 -6.59 5.06 -7.79
CA SER A 100 -7.13 6.39 -7.44
C SER A 100 -6.06 7.28 -6.81
N TRP A 101 -5.05 7.68 -7.62
CA TRP A 101 -3.94 8.53 -7.20
C TRP A 101 -4.44 9.85 -6.62
N GLU A 102 -4.06 10.13 -5.39
CA GLU A 102 -4.46 11.34 -4.68
C GLU A 102 -3.33 11.78 -3.76
N VAL A 103 -3.04 13.08 -3.74
CA VAL A 103 -2.02 13.66 -2.86
C VAL A 103 -2.52 14.93 -2.20
N HIS A 104 -2.25 15.03 -0.89
CA HIS A 104 -2.46 16.22 -0.09
C HIS A 104 -1.17 16.75 0.51
N VAL A 105 -1.14 18.06 0.77
CA VAL A 105 -0.08 18.73 1.53
C VAL A 105 -0.57 18.97 2.95
N PHE A 106 0.09 18.36 3.93
CA PHE A 106 -0.23 18.51 5.35
C PHE A 106 0.65 19.59 5.96
N SER A 107 0.04 20.62 6.56
CA SER A 107 0.76 21.67 7.26
C SER A 107 1.25 21.15 8.62
N SER A 108 2.53 20.79 8.68
CA SER A 108 3.22 20.28 9.87
C SER A 108 4.70 20.53 9.74
N SER A 109 5.40 20.69 10.87
CA SER A 109 6.86 20.81 10.92
C SER A 109 7.60 19.48 10.73
N GLU A 110 6.88 18.37 10.60
CA GLU A 110 7.47 17.06 10.40
C GLU A 110 8.19 16.97 9.04
N LEU A 111 9.32 16.24 9.03
CA LEU A 111 10.06 15.89 7.83
C LEU A 111 9.56 14.55 7.31
N ASN A 112 8.38 14.53 6.70
CA ASN A 112 7.71 13.29 6.34
C ASN A 112 6.98 13.38 5.00
N ALA A 113 6.88 12.22 4.32
CA ALA A 113 5.99 11.94 3.20
C ALA A 113 5.63 10.46 3.24
N TRP A 114 4.53 10.06 2.60
CA TRP A 114 4.15 8.65 2.52
C TRP A 114 3.19 8.40 1.35
N CYS A 115 3.16 7.14 0.90
CA CYS A 115 2.20 6.61 -0.04
C CYS A 115 1.61 5.30 0.50
N MET A 116 0.29 5.27 0.67
CA MET A 116 -0.45 4.08 1.09
C MET A 116 -0.88 3.24 -0.13
N ALA A 117 -1.32 2.02 0.13
CA ALA A 117 -1.90 1.16 -0.90
C ALA A 117 -3.05 1.87 -1.63
N GLY A 118 -3.17 1.65 -2.96
CA GLY A 118 -4.16 2.31 -3.80
C GLY A 118 -3.79 3.75 -4.20
N GLY A 119 -2.56 4.22 -3.90
CA GLY A 119 -2.06 5.52 -4.39
C GLY A 119 -2.50 6.73 -3.57
N LYS A 120 -2.81 6.56 -2.29
CA LYS A 120 -3.17 7.65 -1.37
C LYS A 120 -1.92 8.21 -0.71
N MET A 121 -1.66 9.52 -0.87
CA MET A 121 -0.38 10.13 -0.52
C MET A 121 -0.53 11.40 0.29
N ALA A 122 0.49 11.69 1.09
CA ALA A 122 0.72 13.02 1.63
C ALA A 122 2.21 13.37 1.66
N ILE A 123 2.47 14.67 1.64
CA ILE A 123 3.75 15.27 1.93
C ILE A 123 3.54 16.41 2.92
N TYR A 124 4.48 16.58 3.84
CA TYR A 124 4.39 17.58 4.90
C TYR A 124 5.13 18.86 4.51
N THR A 125 4.57 20.03 4.87
CA THR A 125 5.20 21.32 4.59
C THR A 125 6.60 21.40 5.20
N GLY A 126 6.79 20.82 6.38
CA GLY A 126 8.11 20.77 7.05
C GLY A 126 9.19 20.13 6.19
N LEU A 127 8.86 19.08 5.44
CA LEU A 127 9.81 18.43 4.53
C LEU A 127 10.19 19.36 3.37
N ILE A 128 9.20 20.02 2.76
CA ILE A 128 9.41 20.90 1.62
C ILE A 128 10.19 22.18 2.02
N GLU A 129 9.74 22.82 3.11
CA GLU A 129 10.20 24.16 3.49
C GLU A 129 11.54 24.12 4.24
N ARG A 130 11.69 23.24 5.25
CA ARG A 130 12.91 23.18 6.07
C ARG A 130 14.11 22.65 5.30
N LEU A 131 13.90 21.80 4.28
CA LEU A 131 14.96 21.31 3.41
C LEU A 131 15.03 22.12 2.10
N ALA A 132 14.16 23.11 1.90
CA ALA A 132 14.06 23.93 0.71
C ALA A 132 14.03 23.10 -0.59
N LEU A 133 13.23 22.03 -0.60
CA LEU A 133 13.24 21.02 -1.68
C LEU A 133 12.88 21.63 -3.04
N THR A 134 13.70 21.33 -4.03
CA THR A 134 13.41 21.53 -5.45
C THR A 134 12.34 20.59 -5.97
N ASP A 135 11.82 20.80 -7.17
CA ASP A 135 10.84 19.89 -7.81
C ASP A 135 11.41 18.48 -8.01
N ASP A 136 12.69 18.38 -8.37
CA ASP A 136 13.35 17.09 -8.60
C ASP A 136 13.55 16.33 -7.28
N GLU A 137 13.85 17.01 -6.18
CA GLU A 137 13.97 16.40 -4.87
C GLU A 137 12.61 15.95 -4.32
N ILE A 138 11.56 16.73 -4.51
CA ILE A 138 10.18 16.30 -4.21
C ILE A 138 9.82 15.08 -5.06
N ALA A 139 10.18 15.08 -6.35
CA ALA A 139 9.93 13.94 -7.22
C ALA A 139 10.69 12.69 -6.75
N ALA A 140 11.93 12.82 -6.31
CA ALA A 140 12.71 11.71 -5.77
C ALA A 140 12.08 11.12 -4.50
N VAL A 141 11.67 11.96 -3.54
CA VAL A 141 10.98 11.53 -2.32
C VAL A 141 9.66 10.85 -2.66
N MET A 142 8.79 11.50 -3.43
CA MET A 142 7.47 10.94 -3.77
C MET A 142 7.58 9.68 -4.63
N GLY A 143 8.57 9.60 -5.51
CA GLY A 143 8.88 8.39 -6.29
C GLY A 143 9.31 7.22 -5.40
N HIS A 144 10.09 7.48 -4.34
CA HIS A 144 10.45 6.49 -3.33
C HIS A 144 9.20 5.96 -2.59
N GLU A 145 8.32 6.85 -2.15
CA GLU A 145 7.07 6.46 -1.48
C GLU A 145 6.12 5.69 -2.41
N ILE A 146 6.00 6.10 -3.67
CA ILE A 146 5.26 5.37 -4.70
C ILE A 146 5.84 3.96 -4.88
N ALA A 147 7.16 3.80 -4.91
CA ALA A 147 7.79 2.48 -5.04
C ALA A 147 7.44 1.55 -3.86
N HIS A 148 7.32 2.09 -2.64
CA HIS A 148 6.83 1.32 -1.49
C HIS A 148 5.40 0.80 -1.69
N ALA A 149 4.51 1.63 -2.22
CA ALA A 149 3.13 1.23 -2.51
C ALA A 149 3.05 0.20 -3.65
N LEU A 150 3.77 0.42 -4.76
CA LEU A 150 3.83 -0.52 -5.88
C LEU A 150 4.34 -1.91 -5.46
N ARG A 151 5.32 -1.96 -4.56
CA ARG A 151 5.88 -3.19 -4.00
C ARG A 151 5.09 -3.77 -2.83
N GLU A 152 3.96 -3.18 -2.50
CA GLU A 152 3.07 -3.62 -1.41
C GLU A 152 3.81 -3.84 -0.08
N HIS A 153 4.79 -3.00 0.26
CA HIS A 153 5.59 -3.16 1.48
C HIS A 153 4.74 -3.10 2.75
N ALA A 154 3.62 -2.36 2.76
CA ALA A 154 2.67 -2.36 3.87
C ALA A 154 2.03 -3.74 4.05
N ARG A 155 1.59 -4.38 2.95
CA ARG A 155 1.01 -5.73 2.94
C ARG A 155 2.02 -6.78 3.41
N GLU A 156 3.26 -6.70 2.93
CA GLU A 156 4.35 -7.57 3.37
C GLU A 156 4.61 -7.42 4.88
N ARG A 157 4.66 -6.19 5.38
CA ARG A 157 4.88 -5.91 6.81
C ARG A 157 3.79 -6.50 7.69
N VAL A 158 2.52 -6.31 7.32
CA VAL A 158 1.37 -6.91 8.03
C VAL A 158 1.47 -8.43 7.99
N SER A 159 1.76 -9.02 6.83
CA SER A 159 1.91 -10.47 6.66
C SER A 159 3.03 -11.05 7.51
N LYS A 160 4.19 -10.37 7.55
CA LYS A 160 5.32 -10.78 8.41
C LYS A 160 4.97 -10.67 9.90
N SER A 161 4.28 -9.61 10.31
CA SER A 161 3.83 -9.44 11.69
C SER A 161 2.87 -10.55 12.11
N MET A 162 1.94 -10.93 11.25
CA MET A 162 1.02 -12.06 11.49
C MET A 162 1.77 -13.40 11.57
N ALA A 163 2.70 -13.65 10.65
CA ALA A 163 3.52 -14.87 10.66
C ALA A 163 4.31 -14.98 11.97
N THR A 164 4.96 -13.90 12.39
CA THR A 164 5.71 -13.87 13.66
C THR A 164 4.79 -14.09 14.86
N GLY A 165 3.59 -13.49 14.87
CA GLY A 165 2.58 -13.71 15.91
C GLY A 165 2.10 -15.18 16.00
N LEU A 166 2.17 -15.91 14.89
CA LEU A 166 1.86 -17.36 14.82
C LEU A 166 3.09 -18.25 15.06
N GLY A 167 4.26 -17.69 15.40
CA GLY A 167 5.50 -18.43 15.62
C GLY A 167 6.16 -18.95 14.33
N ILE A 168 5.77 -18.43 13.16
CA ILE A 168 6.36 -18.79 11.86
C ILE A 168 7.62 -17.93 11.65
N SER A 169 8.78 -18.59 11.47
CA SER A 169 10.02 -17.90 11.12
C SER A 169 9.93 -17.38 9.67
N VAL A 170 10.15 -16.09 9.49
CA VAL A 170 10.13 -15.45 8.16
C VAL A 170 11.55 -14.96 7.86
N ALA A 171 12.21 -15.58 6.89
CA ALA A 171 13.51 -15.19 6.40
C ALA A 171 13.43 -14.01 5.42
#